data_87039ceec3613f6e32f8b1a4f7c7d6d6
#
_entry.id   87039ceec3613f6e32f8b1a4f7c7d6d6
#
_cell.length_a   1.000
_cell.length_b   1.000
_cell.length_c   1.000
_cell.angle_alpha   90.00
_cell.angle_beta   90.00
_cell.angle_gamma   90.00
#
_symmetry.space_group_name_H-M   'P 1'
#
loop_
_entity.id
_entity.type
_entity.pdbx_description
1 polymer ?
#
loop_
_entity_poly.entity_id
_entity_poly.type
_entity_poly.pdbx_seq_one_letter_code
_entity_poly.pdbx_strand_id
1 'polypeptide(L)'
;MSELLFEIVTEEIPAVYIQPALESLAAGAAKKLEALELSFGAVRTYGTPRRLTLIVDELQSRQADRRQEHVGPSKKAGYDDGGNLTKAAIGFARSKGCDPSLLQVVETPKGEYLMVVEDVKGQETAALLPALLESLIRELVFPKSMKWADYSITFARPIQWLAALYDGAVLPVQVEGVECGRTSRGHRFLAPAQFELTGASTYLDDLRARFVIADPMERREMVVKEVQRAVREVSGVAGAAPILHEGLLDTVTNLVEYPYGVCGRFDEKFLQLPEETLVTSMREHQKYFPVAGSDGTLLPLFVAVNNTKIDDLSLAASGHQRVLRARLEDGLFFYNDDRKRPLADRCPELQGIVFQNKLGTMLAKSERMIKLAGFLAQTIAPDLKEDVKRVATLAKADLLTAMVGEFPSLQGIMGRVYALHDAEKPEIAQAIEEHYLPVRAGGEIPRSLLGALVGIADRLDTLVGCFAIGEKPTGNKDA
;
A
#
# COMPACT_ATOMS: atom_id res chain seq x y z
N MET A 1 -12.87 23.02 22.64
CA MET A 1 -12.62 23.04 21.20
C MET A 1 -13.30 21.81 20.65
N SER A 2 -14.02 21.94 19.56
CA SER A 2 -14.83 20.84 19.00
C SER A 2 -13.96 19.82 18.30
N GLU A 3 -14.32 18.55 18.37
CA GLU A 3 -13.61 17.44 17.73
C GLU A 3 -14.52 16.67 16.77
N LEU A 4 -13.98 16.21 15.65
CA LEU A 4 -14.66 15.33 14.71
C LEU A 4 -14.10 13.91 14.85
N LEU A 5 -15.01 12.94 15.00
CA LEU A 5 -14.72 11.51 14.83
C LEU A 5 -15.54 10.98 13.67
N PHE A 6 -14.88 10.31 12.73
CA PHE A 6 -15.53 9.65 11.62
C PHE A 6 -14.94 8.25 11.42
N GLU A 7 -15.77 7.21 11.56
CA GLU A 7 -15.42 5.80 11.42
C GLU A 7 -16.15 5.19 10.21
N ILE A 8 -15.40 4.55 9.31
CA ILE A 8 -15.90 3.76 8.19
C ILE A 8 -15.56 2.31 8.50
N VAL A 9 -16.55 1.46 8.71
CA VAL A 9 -16.34 0.03 8.97
C VAL A 9 -16.80 -0.81 7.79
N THR A 10 -15.93 -1.74 7.40
CA THR A 10 -16.10 -2.57 6.20
C THR A 10 -15.88 -4.05 6.51
N GLU A 11 -16.04 -4.91 5.51
CA GLU A 11 -15.38 -6.21 5.51
C GLU A 11 -13.87 -6.03 5.31
N GLU A 12 -13.08 -7.10 5.45
CA GLU A 12 -11.61 -7.04 5.54
C GLU A 12 -10.95 -6.44 4.28
N ILE A 13 -10.43 -5.23 4.43
CA ILE A 13 -9.66 -4.51 3.41
C ILE A 13 -8.30 -5.20 3.24
N PRO A 14 -7.81 -5.40 2.00
CA PRO A 14 -6.44 -5.90 1.79
C PRO A 14 -5.40 -5.04 2.51
N ALA A 15 -4.47 -5.68 3.21
CA ALA A 15 -3.49 -5.02 4.06
C ALA A 15 -2.74 -3.86 3.37
N VAL A 16 -2.36 -4.06 2.11
CA VAL A 16 -1.62 -3.07 1.30
C VAL A 16 -2.45 -1.83 0.91
N TYR A 17 -3.77 -1.85 1.12
CA TYR A 17 -4.65 -0.72 0.80
C TYR A 17 -4.89 0.20 1.99
N ILE A 18 -4.64 -0.27 3.22
CA ILE A 18 -5.02 0.45 4.44
C ILE A 18 -4.21 1.73 4.60
N GLN A 19 -2.89 1.64 4.57
CA GLN A 19 -2.04 2.82 4.77
C GLN A 19 -2.26 3.91 3.70
N PRO A 20 -2.29 3.61 2.38
CA PRO A 20 -2.62 4.60 1.36
C PRO A 20 -4.02 5.22 1.54
N ALA A 21 -5.00 4.42 1.99
CA ALA A 21 -6.35 4.93 2.26
C ALA A 21 -6.38 5.91 3.44
N LEU A 22 -5.64 5.62 4.51
CA LEU A 22 -5.51 6.51 5.67
C LEU A 22 -4.84 7.84 5.29
N GLU A 23 -3.79 7.80 4.50
CA GLU A 23 -3.09 8.98 3.98
C GLU A 23 -4.00 9.83 3.09
N SER A 24 -4.72 9.16 2.17
CA SER A 24 -5.70 9.83 1.29
C SER A 24 -6.85 10.46 2.08
N LEU A 25 -7.35 9.77 3.10
CA LEU A 25 -8.41 10.26 3.98
C LEU A 25 -7.97 11.51 4.76
N ALA A 26 -6.77 11.49 5.33
CA ALA A 26 -6.20 12.63 6.04
C ALA A 26 -5.99 13.84 5.13
N ALA A 27 -5.32 13.63 3.99
CA ALA A 27 -5.05 14.70 3.03
C ALA A 27 -6.33 15.27 2.43
N GLY A 28 -7.30 14.41 2.10
CA GLY A 28 -8.61 14.82 1.59
C GLY A 28 -9.39 15.66 2.60
N ALA A 29 -9.40 15.25 3.87
CA ALA A 29 -10.06 16.00 4.94
C ALA A 29 -9.43 17.37 5.14
N ALA A 30 -8.10 17.46 5.27
CA ALA A 30 -7.40 18.72 5.43
C ALA A 30 -7.70 19.69 4.27
N LYS A 31 -7.55 19.23 3.03
CA LYS A 31 -7.83 20.03 1.83
C LYS A 31 -9.27 20.55 1.77
N LYS A 32 -10.25 19.72 2.17
CA LYS A 32 -11.66 20.11 2.12
C LYS A 32 -12.01 21.09 3.23
N LEU A 33 -11.45 20.93 4.43
CA LEU A 33 -11.63 21.86 5.54
C LEU A 33 -11.01 23.23 5.24
N GLU A 34 -9.81 23.25 4.62
CA GLU A 34 -9.19 24.49 4.12
C GLU A 34 -10.06 25.17 3.05
N ALA A 35 -10.61 24.41 2.11
CA ALA A 35 -11.50 24.94 1.08
C ALA A 35 -12.81 25.51 1.64
N LEU A 36 -13.25 25.01 2.79
CA LEU A 36 -14.38 25.54 3.54
C LEU A 36 -14.00 26.69 4.47
N GLU A 37 -12.73 27.12 4.46
CA GLU A 37 -12.22 28.20 5.32
C GLU A 37 -12.47 27.94 6.82
N LEU A 38 -12.37 26.66 7.23
CA LEU A 38 -12.47 26.24 8.63
C LEU A 38 -11.07 25.99 9.19
N SER A 39 -10.75 26.60 10.32
CA SER A 39 -9.52 26.27 11.05
C SER A 39 -9.68 24.96 11.82
N PHE A 40 -8.60 24.19 11.89
CA PHE A 40 -8.53 22.90 12.59
C PHE A 40 -7.14 22.65 13.13
N GLY A 41 -7.04 21.77 14.12
CA GLY A 41 -5.79 21.31 14.68
C GLY A 41 -5.21 20.08 13.94
N ALA A 42 -4.85 19.05 14.69
CA ALA A 42 -4.28 17.83 14.08
C ALA A 42 -5.35 17.01 13.34
N VAL A 43 -4.99 16.50 12.17
CA VAL A 43 -5.75 15.48 11.44
C VAL A 43 -5.07 14.15 11.66
N ARG A 44 -5.73 13.24 12.34
CA ARG A 44 -5.22 11.91 12.69
C ARG A 44 -6.05 10.83 12.02
N THR A 45 -5.40 9.78 11.54
CA THR A 45 -6.09 8.63 10.99
C THR A 45 -5.64 7.34 11.66
N TYR A 46 -6.58 6.44 11.84
CA TYR A 46 -6.38 5.12 12.43
C TYR A 46 -7.01 4.06 11.54
N GLY A 47 -6.46 2.87 11.53
CA GLY A 47 -6.96 1.84 10.63
C GLY A 47 -6.67 0.42 11.10
N THR A 48 -7.63 -0.46 10.81
CA THR A 48 -7.52 -1.91 10.99
C THR A 48 -7.94 -2.59 9.68
N PRO A 49 -7.81 -3.91 9.54
CA PRO A 49 -8.38 -4.61 8.38
C PRO A 49 -9.84 -4.24 8.07
N ARG A 50 -10.61 -3.82 9.08
CA ARG A 50 -12.04 -3.58 8.95
C ARG A 50 -12.48 -2.14 9.23
N ARG A 51 -11.53 -1.23 9.50
CA ARG A 51 -11.83 0.16 9.87
C ARG A 51 -10.89 1.16 9.20
N LEU A 52 -11.45 2.26 8.77
CA LEU A 52 -10.73 3.48 8.45
C LEU A 52 -11.36 4.59 9.30
N THR A 53 -10.55 5.27 10.10
CA THR A 53 -11.02 6.29 11.03
C THR A 53 -10.28 7.58 10.81
N LEU A 54 -11.01 8.68 10.83
CA LEU A 54 -10.52 10.05 10.78
C LEU A 54 -10.90 10.76 12.08
N ILE A 55 -9.94 11.43 12.72
CA ILE A 55 -10.16 12.33 13.83
C ILE A 55 -9.56 13.69 13.45
N VAL A 56 -10.35 14.74 13.67
CA VAL A 56 -9.89 16.12 13.50
C VAL A 56 -10.06 16.84 14.82
N ASP A 57 -8.95 17.32 15.37
CA ASP A 57 -8.92 18.05 16.61
C ASP A 57 -9.17 19.54 16.37
N GLU A 58 -9.66 20.24 17.38
CA GLU A 58 -9.79 21.70 17.41
C GLU A 58 -10.51 22.30 16.19
N LEU A 59 -11.49 21.58 15.65
CA LEU A 59 -12.23 22.02 14.49
C LEU A 59 -13.15 23.21 14.84
N GLN A 60 -13.00 24.30 14.11
CA GLN A 60 -13.78 25.51 14.26
C GLN A 60 -15.28 25.22 14.14
N SER A 61 -16.11 25.79 15.04
CA SER A 61 -17.54 25.50 15.11
C SER A 61 -18.38 26.19 14.03
N ARG A 62 -17.85 27.26 13.44
CA ARG A 62 -18.55 28.04 12.41
C ARG A 62 -17.54 28.76 11.51
N GLN A 63 -17.86 28.90 10.24
CA GLN A 63 -17.10 29.78 9.32
C GLN A 63 -17.14 31.22 9.80
N ALA A 64 -16.08 31.95 9.51
CA ALA A 64 -16.08 33.40 9.74
C ALA A 64 -17.08 34.10 8.80
N ASP A 65 -17.74 35.11 9.28
CA ASP A 65 -18.52 36.02 8.40
C ASP A 65 -17.53 36.73 7.46
N ARG A 66 -17.87 36.84 6.21
CA ARG A 66 -17.00 37.48 5.20
C ARG A 66 -17.76 38.50 4.39
N ARG A 67 -17.04 39.52 3.94
CA ARG A 67 -17.51 40.46 2.96
C ARG A 67 -16.98 40.09 1.59
N GLN A 68 -17.88 39.86 0.64
CA GLN A 68 -17.54 39.55 -0.72
C GLN A 68 -17.84 40.74 -1.61
N GLU A 69 -16.79 41.28 -2.21
CA GLU A 69 -16.92 42.39 -3.15
C GLU A 69 -17.24 41.86 -4.56
N HIS A 70 -18.32 42.30 -5.13
CA HIS A 70 -18.72 41.96 -6.48
C HIS A 70 -18.65 43.19 -7.35
N VAL A 71 -17.79 43.18 -8.38
CA VAL A 71 -17.69 44.24 -9.37
C VAL A 71 -18.65 43.93 -10.51
N GLY A 72 -19.51 44.89 -10.82
CA GLY A 72 -20.61 44.78 -11.78
C GLY A 72 -20.39 45.60 -13.06
N PRO A 73 -21.44 46.22 -13.62
CA PRO A 73 -21.34 47.03 -14.82
C PRO A 73 -20.51 48.28 -14.61
N SER A 74 -19.95 48.84 -15.72
CA SER A 74 -19.27 50.13 -15.64
C SER A 74 -20.21 51.24 -15.17
N LYS A 75 -19.69 52.27 -14.53
CA LYS A 75 -20.45 53.42 -14.07
C LYS A 75 -21.33 54.04 -15.18
N LYS A 76 -20.80 54.11 -16.42
CA LYS A 76 -21.54 54.61 -17.59
C LYS A 76 -22.74 53.74 -17.96
N ALA A 77 -22.67 52.43 -17.75
CA ALA A 77 -23.78 51.51 -17.99
C ALA A 77 -24.72 51.39 -16.79
N GLY A 78 -24.23 51.76 -15.62
CA GLY A 78 -24.95 51.65 -14.33
C GLY A 78 -25.80 52.87 -13.97
N TYR A 79 -25.50 54.03 -14.52
CA TYR A 79 -26.27 55.25 -14.35
C TYR A 79 -26.79 55.79 -15.69
N ASP A 80 -27.98 56.37 -15.72
CA ASP A 80 -28.54 57.11 -16.85
C ASP A 80 -28.04 58.56 -16.86
N ASP A 81 -28.38 59.33 -17.91
CA ASP A 81 -28.01 60.75 -18.02
C ASP A 81 -28.60 61.65 -16.92
N GLY A 82 -29.60 61.17 -16.21
CA GLY A 82 -30.22 61.83 -15.05
C GLY A 82 -29.60 61.43 -13.71
N GLY A 83 -28.60 60.58 -13.71
CA GLY A 83 -27.94 60.08 -12.50
C GLY A 83 -28.71 59.00 -11.74
N ASN A 84 -29.73 58.38 -12.37
CA ASN A 84 -30.48 57.29 -11.74
C ASN A 84 -29.88 55.93 -12.12
N LEU A 85 -30.06 54.94 -11.22
CA LEU A 85 -29.62 53.58 -11.51
C LEU A 85 -30.37 52.96 -12.69
N THR A 86 -29.64 52.41 -13.64
CA THR A 86 -30.23 51.72 -14.78
C THR A 86 -30.76 50.32 -14.37
N LYS A 87 -31.58 49.73 -15.27
CA LYS A 87 -32.02 48.31 -15.07
C LYS A 87 -30.86 47.35 -14.93
N ALA A 88 -29.71 47.61 -15.58
CA ALA A 88 -28.52 46.79 -15.46
C ALA A 88 -27.91 46.85 -14.04
N ALA A 89 -27.79 48.05 -13.48
CA ALA A 89 -27.29 48.24 -12.13
C ALA A 89 -28.23 47.61 -11.04
N ILE A 90 -29.55 47.85 -11.17
CA ILE A 90 -30.57 47.27 -10.28
C ILE A 90 -30.57 45.72 -10.41
N GLY A 91 -30.50 45.17 -11.61
CA GLY A 91 -30.44 43.76 -11.88
C GLY A 91 -29.18 43.09 -11.31
N PHE A 92 -28.04 43.77 -11.41
CA PHE A 92 -26.78 43.34 -10.81
C PHE A 92 -26.88 43.24 -9.30
N ALA A 93 -27.30 44.30 -8.60
CA ALA A 93 -27.44 44.27 -7.12
C ALA A 93 -28.40 43.16 -6.65
N ARG A 94 -29.57 43.04 -7.30
CA ARG A 94 -30.56 42.00 -7.01
C ARG A 94 -30.03 40.59 -7.24
N SER A 95 -29.23 40.38 -8.27
CA SER A 95 -28.61 39.06 -8.54
C SER A 95 -27.62 38.63 -7.48
N LYS A 96 -27.15 39.58 -6.66
CA LYS A 96 -26.26 39.37 -5.53
C LYS A 96 -26.99 39.46 -4.15
N GLY A 97 -28.32 39.48 -4.17
CA GLY A 97 -29.12 39.56 -2.96
C GLY A 97 -29.02 40.87 -2.24
N CYS A 98 -28.46 41.92 -2.87
CA CYS A 98 -28.20 43.21 -2.24
C CYS A 98 -29.21 44.28 -2.65
N ASP A 99 -29.46 45.25 -1.76
CA ASP A 99 -30.27 46.42 -2.09
C ASP A 99 -29.51 47.30 -3.10
N PRO A 100 -30.14 47.74 -4.21
CA PRO A 100 -29.51 48.61 -5.19
C PRO A 100 -28.97 49.94 -4.65
N SER A 101 -29.47 50.40 -3.48
CA SER A 101 -28.98 51.61 -2.80
C SER A 101 -27.59 51.42 -2.18
N LEU A 102 -27.11 50.16 -2.06
CA LEU A 102 -25.79 49.82 -1.50
C LEU A 102 -24.70 49.78 -2.60
N LEU A 103 -25.06 50.05 -3.88
CA LEU A 103 -24.07 50.11 -4.94
C LEU A 103 -23.11 51.29 -4.77
N GLN A 104 -21.82 50.99 -4.84
CA GLN A 104 -20.73 51.95 -4.73
C GLN A 104 -19.96 51.98 -6.06
N VAL A 105 -19.39 53.15 -6.34
CA VAL A 105 -18.49 53.30 -7.50
C VAL A 105 -17.07 52.98 -7.04
N VAL A 106 -16.40 52.03 -7.71
CA VAL A 106 -15.03 51.66 -7.46
C VAL A 106 -14.17 51.91 -8.69
N GLU A 107 -12.99 52.45 -8.50
CA GLU A 107 -12.02 52.63 -9.57
C GLU A 107 -11.23 51.32 -9.78
N THR A 108 -11.20 50.85 -11.02
CA THR A 108 -10.47 49.67 -11.44
C THR A 108 -9.47 49.99 -12.52
N PRO A 109 -8.48 49.17 -12.84
CA PRO A 109 -7.56 49.40 -13.98
C PRO A 109 -8.27 49.61 -15.34
N LYS A 110 -9.56 49.24 -15.44
CA LYS A 110 -10.37 49.36 -16.63
C LYS A 110 -11.34 50.57 -16.57
N GLY A 111 -11.29 51.40 -15.53
CA GLY A 111 -12.16 52.54 -15.30
C GLY A 111 -13.08 52.37 -14.07
N GLU A 112 -14.08 53.26 -13.96
CA GLU A 112 -15.06 53.25 -12.87
C GLU A 112 -16.15 52.19 -13.10
N TYR A 113 -16.36 51.35 -12.09
CA TYR A 113 -17.38 50.28 -12.12
C TYR A 113 -18.28 50.38 -10.88
N LEU A 114 -19.46 49.80 -10.98
CA LEU A 114 -20.30 49.58 -9.81
C LEU A 114 -19.85 48.37 -9.04
N MET A 115 -19.85 48.48 -7.73
CA MET A 115 -19.51 47.39 -6.81
C MET A 115 -20.59 47.28 -5.76
N VAL A 116 -20.89 46.08 -5.33
CA VAL A 116 -21.71 45.82 -4.16
C VAL A 116 -20.93 44.84 -3.24
N VAL A 117 -21.06 45.10 -1.96
CA VAL A 117 -20.49 44.27 -0.92
C VAL A 117 -21.61 43.39 -0.35
N GLU A 118 -21.43 42.10 -0.49
CA GLU A 118 -22.33 41.10 0.11
C GLU A 118 -21.74 40.62 1.45
N ASP A 119 -22.52 40.78 2.52
CA ASP A 119 -22.17 40.21 3.81
C ASP A 119 -22.61 38.73 3.85
N VAL A 120 -21.68 37.83 3.54
CA VAL A 120 -21.91 36.38 3.59
C VAL A 120 -21.70 35.89 5.01
N LYS A 121 -22.80 35.44 5.64
CA LYS A 121 -22.71 34.84 6.94
C LYS A 121 -22.08 33.45 6.86
N GLY A 122 -21.10 33.18 7.73
CA GLY A 122 -20.52 31.88 7.87
C GLY A 122 -21.56 30.84 8.27
N GLN A 123 -21.38 29.62 7.78
CA GLN A 123 -22.22 28.49 8.11
C GLN A 123 -21.68 27.74 9.34
N GLU A 124 -22.57 27.08 10.07
CA GLU A 124 -22.20 26.18 11.17
C GLU A 124 -21.46 24.96 10.59
N THR A 125 -20.34 24.59 11.22
CA THR A 125 -19.51 23.45 10.76
C THR A 125 -20.30 22.15 10.74
N ALA A 126 -21.18 21.93 11.72
CA ALA A 126 -22.05 20.76 11.77
C ALA A 126 -22.95 20.61 10.54
N ALA A 127 -23.31 21.70 9.86
CA ALA A 127 -24.11 21.68 8.65
C ALA A 127 -23.28 21.37 7.38
N LEU A 128 -21.98 21.66 7.40
CA LEU A 128 -21.06 21.45 6.28
C LEU A 128 -20.45 20.04 6.29
N LEU A 129 -20.22 19.46 7.45
CA LEU A 129 -19.54 18.18 7.61
C LEU A 129 -20.21 16.99 6.91
N PRO A 130 -21.56 16.83 6.88
CA PRO A 130 -22.17 15.67 6.23
C PRO A 130 -21.76 15.51 4.76
N ALA A 131 -21.85 16.57 3.97
CA ALA A 131 -21.46 16.56 2.55
C ALA A 131 -19.96 16.35 2.38
N LEU A 132 -19.12 16.91 3.26
CA LEU A 132 -17.68 16.70 3.25
C LEU A 132 -17.35 15.23 3.49
N LEU A 133 -17.91 14.61 4.53
CA LEU A 133 -17.64 13.22 4.88
C LEU A 133 -18.13 12.23 3.83
N GLU A 134 -19.30 12.47 3.24
CA GLU A 134 -19.77 11.66 2.10
C GLU A 134 -18.79 11.74 0.91
N SER A 135 -18.33 12.96 0.58
CA SER A 135 -17.39 13.14 -0.51
C SER A 135 -16.04 12.45 -0.27
N LEU A 136 -15.56 12.42 0.99
CA LEU A 136 -14.33 11.70 1.35
C LEU A 136 -14.46 10.20 1.06
N ILE A 137 -15.59 9.57 1.41
CA ILE A 137 -15.81 8.14 1.09
C ILE A 137 -15.77 7.91 -0.41
N ARG A 138 -16.45 8.75 -1.20
CA ARG A 138 -16.56 8.60 -2.66
C ARG A 138 -15.25 8.84 -3.40
N GLU A 139 -14.36 9.63 -2.82
CA GLU A 139 -13.06 9.99 -3.40
C GLU A 139 -11.93 9.03 -3.03
N LEU A 140 -12.14 8.11 -2.06
CA LEU A 140 -11.16 7.07 -1.76
C LEU A 140 -10.99 6.12 -2.95
N VAL A 141 -9.77 6.04 -3.49
CA VAL A 141 -9.41 5.20 -4.63
C VAL A 141 -8.62 4.00 -4.16
N PHE A 142 -9.01 2.82 -4.63
CA PHE A 142 -8.33 1.56 -4.36
C PHE A 142 -7.88 0.90 -5.67
N PRO A 143 -6.75 0.17 -5.69
CA PRO A 143 -6.29 -0.54 -6.89
C PRO A 143 -7.34 -1.51 -7.46
N LYS A 144 -8.11 -2.15 -6.58
CA LYS A 144 -9.29 -2.94 -6.93
C LYS A 144 -10.43 -2.57 -6.01
N SER A 145 -11.55 -2.22 -6.59
CA SER A 145 -12.81 -1.90 -5.92
C SER A 145 -13.89 -2.86 -6.36
N MET A 146 -14.92 -3.01 -5.55
CA MET A 146 -16.10 -3.80 -5.86
C MET A 146 -17.37 -2.99 -5.64
N LYS A 147 -18.43 -3.37 -6.32
CA LYS A 147 -19.81 -2.97 -6.03
C LYS A 147 -20.49 -4.07 -5.23
N TRP A 148 -21.45 -3.69 -4.40
CA TRP A 148 -22.26 -4.64 -3.65
C TRP A 148 -23.72 -4.18 -3.61
N ALA A 149 -24.65 -5.12 -3.46
CA ALA A 149 -26.08 -4.85 -3.60
C ALA A 149 -26.36 -4.07 -4.91
N ASP A 150 -27.37 -3.21 -4.90
CA ASP A 150 -27.76 -2.37 -6.03
C ASP A 150 -27.16 -0.97 -5.95
N TYR A 151 -26.08 -0.80 -5.19
CA TYR A 151 -25.44 0.50 -4.95
C TYR A 151 -24.56 0.94 -6.12
N SER A 152 -24.45 2.27 -6.29
CA SER A 152 -23.62 2.88 -7.33
C SER A 152 -22.16 3.03 -6.91
N ILE A 153 -21.90 3.13 -5.60
CA ILE A 153 -20.56 3.31 -5.05
C ILE A 153 -19.67 2.09 -5.28
N THR A 154 -18.39 2.35 -5.47
CA THR A 154 -17.34 1.33 -5.45
C THR A 154 -16.42 1.56 -4.25
N PHE A 155 -16.09 0.49 -3.53
CA PHE A 155 -15.16 0.56 -2.41
C PHE A 155 -14.28 -0.70 -2.37
N ALA A 156 -13.20 -0.71 -1.56
CA ALA A 156 -12.34 -1.89 -1.44
C ALA A 156 -13.10 -3.13 -0.95
N ARG A 157 -14.03 -2.94 -0.02
CA ARG A 157 -14.94 -3.94 0.54
C ARG A 157 -16.26 -3.29 0.92
N PRO A 158 -17.37 -4.06 1.05
CA PRO A 158 -18.66 -3.53 1.45
C PRO A 158 -18.58 -2.76 2.77
N ILE A 159 -19.13 -1.55 2.78
CA ILE A 159 -19.30 -0.75 3.99
C ILE A 159 -20.42 -1.38 4.81
N GLN A 160 -20.12 -1.67 6.08
CA GLN A 160 -21.05 -2.33 7.01
C GLN A 160 -21.83 -1.32 7.86
N TRP A 161 -21.14 -0.32 8.37
CA TRP A 161 -21.73 0.82 9.09
C TRP A 161 -20.79 2.01 9.09
N LEU A 162 -21.35 3.16 9.45
CA LEU A 162 -20.65 4.43 9.59
C LEU A 162 -20.94 5.01 10.96
N ALA A 163 -19.96 5.63 11.59
CA ALA A 163 -20.16 6.47 12.76
C ALA A 163 -19.53 7.84 12.52
N ALA A 164 -20.30 8.90 12.80
CA ALA A 164 -19.83 10.27 12.63
C ALA A 164 -20.32 11.12 13.79
N LEU A 165 -19.39 11.66 14.57
CA LEU A 165 -19.66 12.50 15.73
C LEU A 165 -18.90 13.82 15.58
N TYR A 166 -19.60 14.91 15.77
CA TYR A 166 -19.01 16.22 15.92
C TYR A 166 -19.39 16.78 17.29
N ASP A 167 -18.39 17.00 18.13
CA ASP A 167 -18.57 17.45 19.52
C ASP A 167 -19.55 16.55 20.31
N GLY A 168 -19.46 15.23 20.08
CA GLY A 168 -20.34 14.23 20.69
C GLY A 168 -21.73 14.09 20.07
N ALA A 169 -22.13 14.99 19.15
CA ALA A 169 -23.41 14.91 18.44
C ALA A 169 -23.27 14.11 17.15
N VAL A 170 -24.27 13.26 16.84
CA VAL A 170 -24.29 12.47 15.61
C VAL A 170 -24.52 13.38 14.40
N LEU A 171 -23.69 13.23 13.36
CA LEU A 171 -23.87 13.93 12.09
C LEU A 171 -24.77 13.09 11.15
N PRO A 172 -25.71 13.72 10.44
CA PRO A 172 -26.61 13.04 9.51
C PRO A 172 -25.91 12.76 8.17
N VAL A 173 -24.95 11.84 8.17
CA VAL A 173 -24.25 11.36 6.96
C VAL A 173 -24.91 10.09 6.47
N GLN A 174 -25.16 10.00 5.17
CA GLN A 174 -25.72 8.80 4.56
C GLN A 174 -24.96 8.49 3.27
N VAL A 175 -24.56 7.21 3.10
CA VAL A 175 -23.90 6.73 1.89
C VAL A 175 -24.56 5.44 1.44
N GLU A 176 -25.26 5.49 0.29
CA GLU A 176 -25.87 4.32 -0.34
C GLU A 176 -26.74 3.46 0.63
N GLY A 177 -27.59 4.11 1.41
CA GLY A 177 -28.48 3.44 2.37
C GLY A 177 -27.83 3.06 3.70
N VAL A 178 -26.53 3.31 3.88
CA VAL A 178 -25.87 3.20 5.20
C VAL A 178 -25.90 4.56 5.89
N GLU A 179 -26.65 4.64 6.97
CA GLU A 179 -26.78 5.85 7.78
C GLU A 179 -25.71 5.87 8.88
N CYS A 180 -25.16 7.04 9.14
CA CYS A 180 -24.26 7.26 10.27
C CYS A 180 -25.01 7.23 11.59
N GLY A 181 -24.35 6.62 12.58
CA GLY A 181 -24.79 6.66 13.98
C GLY A 181 -23.64 6.95 14.90
N ARG A 182 -23.81 6.57 16.16
CA ARG A 182 -22.76 6.58 17.18
C ARG A 182 -22.30 5.18 17.59
N THR A 183 -22.83 4.13 16.95
CA THR A 183 -22.59 2.75 17.33
C THR A 183 -21.39 2.18 16.59
N SER A 184 -20.47 1.54 17.32
CA SER A 184 -19.40 0.73 16.78
C SER A 184 -19.41 -0.68 17.39
N ARG A 185 -18.46 -1.53 17.00
CA ARG A 185 -18.30 -2.89 17.52
C ARG A 185 -16.84 -3.12 17.89
N GLY A 186 -16.62 -3.99 18.86
CA GLY A 186 -15.31 -4.48 19.19
C GLY A 186 -14.81 -5.55 18.23
N HIS A 187 -13.83 -6.31 18.68
CA HIS A 187 -13.28 -7.43 17.94
C HIS A 187 -14.35 -8.48 17.62
N ARG A 188 -14.40 -8.92 16.37
CA ARG A 188 -15.42 -9.83 15.80
C ARG A 188 -15.73 -11.06 16.66
N PHE A 189 -14.72 -11.65 17.34
CA PHE A 189 -14.86 -12.85 18.15
C PHE A 189 -14.76 -12.58 19.65
N LEU A 190 -13.84 -11.71 20.08
CA LEU A 190 -13.55 -11.46 21.50
C LEU A 190 -14.55 -10.50 22.16
N ALA A 191 -15.11 -9.54 21.39
CA ALA A 191 -16.08 -8.56 21.86
C ALA A 191 -17.04 -8.15 20.72
N PRO A 192 -17.92 -9.04 20.23
CA PRO A 192 -18.77 -8.78 19.07
C PRO A 192 -19.92 -7.81 19.34
N ALA A 193 -20.18 -7.48 20.60
CA ALA A 193 -21.29 -6.61 21.00
C ALA A 193 -21.11 -5.19 20.46
N GLN A 194 -22.23 -4.55 20.14
CA GLN A 194 -22.27 -3.13 19.81
C GLN A 194 -22.04 -2.29 21.06
N PHE A 195 -21.43 -1.13 20.88
CA PHE A 195 -21.27 -0.11 21.92
C PHE A 195 -21.39 1.29 21.33
N GLU A 196 -21.72 2.25 22.15
CA GLU A 196 -21.82 3.64 21.74
C GLU A 196 -20.48 4.36 21.88
N LEU A 197 -20.08 5.08 20.84
CA LEU A 197 -18.98 6.02 20.86
C LEU A 197 -19.45 7.33 21.51
N THR A 198 -18.62 7.89 22.36
CA THR A 198 -18.91 9.16 23.06
C THR A 198 -18.21 10.35 22.43
N GLY A 199 -17.03 10.16 21.80
CA GLY A 199 -16.26 11.20 21.13
C GLY A 199 -14.91 10.68 20.66
N ALA A 200 -14.08 11.56 20.12
CA ALA A 200 -12.77 11.23 19.63
C ALA A 200 -11.77 10.94 20.76
N SER A 201 -11.90 11.62 21.88
CA SER A 201 -10.98 11.52 23.03
C SER A 201 -10.97 10.13 23.68
N THR A 202 -12.07 9.37 23.66
CA THR A 202 -12.18 8.04 24.25
C THR A 202 -12.05 6.91 23.22
N TYR A 203 -12.07 7.21 21.92
CA TYR A 203 -12.22 6.26 20.83
C TYR A 203 -11.21 5.11 20.87
N LEU A 204 -9.92 5.43 21.00
CA LEU A 204 -8.87 4.40 21.02
C LEU A 204 -8.97 3.51 22.25
N ASP A 205 -9.26 4.07 23.42
CA ASP A 205 -9.39 3.31 24.67
C ASP A 205 -10.65 2.44 24.67
N ASP A 206 -11.77 2.96 24.13
CA ASP A 206 -13.00 2.20 23.96
C ASP A 206 -12.82 0.97 23.07
N LEU A 207 -12.06 1.10 21.97
CA LEU A 207 -11.72 0.01 21.08
C LEU A 207 -10.73 -0.96 21.71
N ARG A 208 -9.70 -0.45 22.40
CA ARG A 208 -8.69 -1.27 23.08
C ARG A 208 -9.34 -2.15 24.17
N ALA A 209 -10.26 -1.59 24.95
CA ALA A 209 -11.03 -2.36 25.94
C ALA A 209 -11.87 -3.48 25.31
N ARG A 210 -12.09 -3.41 23.98
CA ARG A 210 -12.84 -4.40 23.20
C ARG A 210 -11.98 -5.15 22.20
N PHE A 211 -10.70 -5.30 22.51
CA PHE A 211 -9.72 -6.08 21.73
C PHE A 211 -9.54 -5.58 20.29
N VAL A 212 -9.57 -4.28 20.08
CA VAL A 212 -9.22 -3.65 18.80
C VAL A 212 -8.16 -2.58 19.05
N ILE A 213 -6.98 -2.81 18.52
CA ILE A 213 -5.88 -1.84 18.52
C ILE A 213 -5.97 -1.05 17.23
N ALA A 214 -6.65 0.09 17.26
CA ALA A 214 -6.92 0.86 16.05
C ALA A 214 -5.70 1.64 15.55
N ASP A 215 -4.81 2.06 16.44
CA ASP A 215 -3.55 2.72 16.08
C ASP A 215 -2.59 1.72 15.42
N PRO A 216 -2.22 1.92 14.13
CA PRO A 216 -1.31 1.02 13.44
C PRO A 216 0.10 0.96 14.06
N MET A 217 0.58 2.06 14.66
CA MET A 217 1.91 2.09 15.27
C MET A 217 1.93 1.26 16.55
N GLU A 218 0.94 1.46 17.44
CA GLU A 218 0.78 0.65 18.64
C GLU A 218 0.60 -0.84 18.29
N ARG A 219 -0.23 -1.14 17.29
CA ARG A 219 -0.48 -2.51 16.85
C ARG A 219 0.78 -3.17 16.29
N ARG A 220 1.60 -2.42 15.56
CA ARG A 220 2.90 -2.90 15.04
C ARG A 220 3.85 -3.27 16.18
N GLU A 221 3.97 -2.44 17.20
CA GLU A 221 4.76 -2.76 18.39
C GLU A 221 4.24 -4.01 19.11
N MET A 222 2.91 -4.14 19.17
CA MET A 222 2.30 -5.33 19.78
C MET A 222 2.58 -6.59 18.97
N VAL A 223 2.55 -6.54 17.62
CA VAL A 223 2.98 -7.66 16.77
C VAL A 223 4.41 -8.07 17.07
N VAL A 224 5.35 -7.13 17.17
CA VAL A 224 6.76 -7.42 17.48
C VAL A 224 6.88 -8.11 18.85
N LYS A 225 6.21 -7.56 19.87
CA LYS A 225 6.23 -8.12 21.24
C LYS A 225 5.67 -9.55 21.26
N GLU A 226 4.57 -9.78 20.56
CA GLU A 226 3.91 -11.10 20.50
C GLU A 226 4.73 -12.14 19.75
N VAL A 227 5.36 -11.75 18.64
CA VAL A 227 6.25 -12.63 17.89
C VAL A 227 7.47 -13.02 18.72
N GLN A 228 8.08 -12.06 19.42
CA GLN A 228 9.20 -12.33 20.34
C GLN A 228 8.78 -13.17 21.54
N ARG A 229 7.61 -12.92 22.13
CA ARG A 229 7.06 -13.73 23.24
C ARG A 229 6.90 -15.18 22.80
N ALA A 230 6.27 -15.43 21.67
CA ALA A 230 6.00 -16.76 21.16
C ALA A 230 7.28 -17.58 20.93
N VAL A 231 8.35 -16.95 20.44
CA VAL A 231 9.67 -17.62 20.30
C VAL A 231 10.25 -17.97 21.66
N ARG A 232 10.27 -17.04 22.62
CA ARG A 232 10.82 -17.29 23.96
C ARG A 232 10.13 -18.46 24.70
N GLU A 233 8.82 -18.61 24.52
CA GLU A 233 8.03 -19.63 25.20
C GLU A 233 8.21 -21.04 24.63
N VAL A 234 8.53 -21.16 23.33
CA VAL A 234 8.46 -22.44 22.61
C VAL A 234 9.81 -22.91 22.08
N SER A 235 10.75 -22.00 21.79
CA SER A 235 11.98 -22.38 21.08
C SER A 235 12.83 -23.43 21.83
N GLY A 236 12.98 -23.27 23.12
CA GLY A 236 13.93 -24.09 23.94
C GLY A 236 15.40 -23.87 23.55
N VAL A 237 15.68 -22.96 22.62
CA VAL A 237 17.02 -22.62 22.11
C VAL A 237 17.42 -21.26 22.66
N ALA A 238 18.54 -21.23 23.40
CA ALA A 238 19.06 -19.95 23.90
C ALA A 238 19.48 -19.03 22.76
N GLY A 239 19.03 -17.76 22.81
CA GLY A 239 19.33 -16.75 21.79
C GLY A 239 18.50 -16.88 20.51
N ALA A 240 17.52 -17.79 20.44
CA ALA A 240 16.60 -17.84 19.30
C ALA A 240 15.79 -16.53 19.19
N ALA A 241 15.71 -15.99 17.99
CA ALA A 241 14.99 -14.74 17.71
C ALA A 241 14.22 -14.81 16.36
N PRO A 242 13.06 -14.13 16.25
CA PRO A 242 12.37 -14.06 14.99
C PRO A 242 13.13 -13.14 14.00
N ILE A 243 13.12 -13.51 12.72
CA ILE A 243 13.62 -12.67 11.63
C ILE A 243 12.51 -11.69 11.28
N LEU A 244 12.69 -10.43 11.70
CA LEU A 244 11.73 -9.36 11.42
C LEU A 244 12.06 -8.68 10.11
N HIS A 245 11.20 -8.90 9.12
CA HIS A 245 11.27 -8.21 7.82
C HIS A 245 10.21 -7.11 7.78
N GLU A 246 10.61 -5.87 7.48
CA GLU A 246 9.74 -4.69 7.54
C GLU A 246 8.43 -4.88 6.74
N GLY A 247 8.52 -5.29 5.47
CA GLY A 247 7.33 -5.50 4.64
C GLY A 247 6.39 -6.62 5.14
N LEU A 248 6.93 -7.65 5.81
CA LEU A 248 6.11 -8.67 6.46
C LEU A 248 5.42 -8.08 7.69
N LEU A 249 6.16 -7.34 8.50
CA LEU A 249 5.65 -6.71 9.72
C LEU A 249 4.52 -5.73 9.39
N ASP A 250 4.69 -4.89 8.37
CA ASP A 250 3.65 -3.97 7.90
C ASP A 250 2.42 -4.72 7.40
N THR A 251 2.64 -5.81 6.64
CA THR A 251 1.55 -6.65 6.15
C THR A 251 0.77 -7.28 7.30
N VAL A 252 1.47 -7.92 8.26
CA VAL A 252 0.84 -8.61 9.38
C VAL A 252 0.13 -7.63 10.32
N THR A 253 0.72 -6.45 10.55
CA THR A 253 0.07 -5.36 11.31
C THR A 253 -1.30 -5.02 10.72
N ASN A 254 -1.41 -5.00 9.39
CA ASN A 254 -2.65 -4.67 8.68
C ASN A 254 -3.53 -5.90 8.35
N LEU A 255 -3.21 -7.08 8.87
CA LEU A 255 -4.06 -8.28 8.79
C LEU A 255 -4.81 -8.56 10.09
N VAL A 256 -4.44 -7.92 11.20
CA VAL A 256 -4.99 -8.21 12.53
C VAL A 256 -5.51 -6.95 13.22
N GLU A 257 -6.53 -7.10 14.06
CA GLU A 257 -7.02 -6.07 14.99
C GLU A 257 -6.44 -6.27 16.40
N TYR A 258 -6.20 -7.53 16.80
CA TYR A 258 -5.63 -7.90 18.08
C TYR A 258 -4.58 -9.01 17.91
N PRO A 259 -3.31 -8.65 17.77
CA PRO A 259 -2.25 -9.59 17.49
C PRO A 259 -2.03 -10.60 18.63
N TYR A 260 -1.85 -11.86 18.25
CA TYR A 260 -1.48 -12.95 19.19
C TYR A 260 -0.52 -13.93 18.51
N GLY A 261 0.72 -14.01 19.00
CA GLY A 261 1.78 -14.82 18.40
C GLY A 261 1.66 -16.29 18.78
N VAL A 262 1.78 -17.18 17.78
CA VAL A 262 1.84 -18.64 17.95
C VAL A 262 3.08 -19.16 17.27
N CYS A 263 4.00 -19.77 18.04
CA CYS A 263 5.19 -20.40 17.50
C CYS A 263 4.92 -21.87 17.17
N GLY A 264 5.25 -22.27 15.95
CA GLY A 264 5.18 -23.63 15.47
C GLY A 264 6.55 -24.17 15.06
N ARG A 265 6.61 -25.50 14.85
CA ARG A 265 7.80 -26.21 14.37
C ARG A 265 7.51 -26.85 13.03
N PHE A 266 8.53 -26.99 12.19
CA PHE A 266 8.47 -27.84 11.01
C PHE A 266 9.55 -28.92 11.05
N ASP A 267 9.42 -29.94 10.21
CA ASP A 267 10.36 -31.06 10.16
C ASP A 267 11.74 -30.58 9.67
N GLU A 268 12.79 -30.96 10.41
CA GLU A 268 14.19 -30.60 10.09
C GLU A 268 14.62 -31.04 8.69
N LYS A 269 13.98 -32.06 8.11
CA LYS A 269 14.25 -32.48 6.74
C LYS A 269 14.10 -31.34 5.72
N PHE A 270 13.26 -30.33 6.01
CA PHE A 270 13.07 -29.18 5.12
C PHE A 270 14.23 -28.19 5.14
N LEU A 271 15.12 -28.26 6.14
CA LEU A 271 16.37 -27.48 6.16
C LEU A 271 17.35 -27.87 5.04
N GLN A 272 17.05 -28.92 4.26
CA GLN A 272 17.75 -29.24 3.01
C GLN A 272 17.43 -28.24 1.88
N LEU A 273 16.29 -27.54 1.98
CA LEU A 273 15.96 -26.47 1.04
C LEU A 273 16.88 -25.27 1.28
N PRO A 274 17.16 -24.50 0.22
CA PRO A 274 17.84 -23.21 0.39
C PRO A 274 17.09 -22.34 1.40
N GLU A 275 17.82 -21.62 2.24
CA GLU A 275 17.24 -20.76 3.25
C GLU A 275 16.27 -19.75 2.65
N GLU A 276 16.63 -19.18 1.52
CA GLU A 276 15.80 -18.19 0.82
C GLU A 276 14.46 -18.80 0.37
N THR A 277 14.43 -20.07 0.03
CA THR A 277 13.18 -20.79 -0.31
C THR A 277 12.29 -20.96 0.91
N LEU A 278 12.86 -21.34 2.06
CA LEU A 278 12.15 -21.49 3.32
C LEU A 278 11.58 -20.14 3.79
N VAL A 279 12.43 -19.10 3.79
CA VAL A 279 12.04 -17.74 4.20
C VAL A 279 10.94 -17.20 3.29
N THR A 280 11.08 -17.38 1.98
CA THR A 280 10.08 -16.92 1.01
C THR A 280 8.75 -17.64 1.16
N SER A 281 8.76 -18.97 1.30
CA SER A 281 7.55 -19.76 1.54
C SER A 281 6.81 -19.30 2.79
N MET A 282 7.52 -19.10 3.90
CA MET A 282 6.95 -18.61 5.14
C MET A 282 6.42 -17.17 5.02
N ARG A 283 7.21 -16.26 4.47
CA ARG A 283 6.91 -14.85 4.39
C ARG A 283 5.81 -14.51 3.38
N GLU A 284 5.94 -15.01 2.14
CA GLU A 284 5.07 -14.56 1.05
C GLU A 284 3.74 -15.32 1.02
N HIS A 285 3.76 -16.61 1.31
CA HIS A 285 2.55 -17.43 1.21
C HIS A 285 1.76 -17.50 2.52
N GLN A 286 2.46 -17.62 3.66
CA GLN A 286 1.81 -17.86 4.94
C GLN A 286 1.81 -16.64 5.87
N LYS A 287 2.60 -15.61 5.58
CA LYS A 287 2.78 -14.43 6.45
C LYS A 287 3.34 -14.81 7.83
N TYR A 288 4.22 -15.82 7.86
CA TYR A 288 4.91 -16.27 9.07
C TYR A 288 6.30 -15.64 9.18
N PHE A 289 6.74 -15.44 10.42
CA PHE A 289 8.07 -14.97 10.74
C PHE A 289 8.99 -16.17 10.94
N PRO A 290 10.08 -16.33 10.16
CA PRO A 290 11.10 -17.31 10.38
C PRO A 290 11.84 -17.02 11.71
N VAL A 291 12.47 -18.04 12.29
CA VAL A 291 13.24 -17.93 13.52
C VAL A 291 14.68 -18.37 13.28
N ALA A 292 15.63 -17.57 13.73
CA ALA A 292 17.06 -17.88 13.66
C ALA A 292 17.66 -18.09 15.06
N GLY A 293 18.75 -18.85 15.09
CA GLY A 293 19.62 -18.99 16.26
C GLY A 293 20.50 -17.75 16.48
N SER A 294 21.26 -17.74 17.56
CA SER A 294 22.20 -16.66 17.90
C SER A 294 23.35 -16.51 16.88
N ASP A 295 23.64 -17.56 16.13
CA ASP A 295 24.63 -17.61 15.05
C ASP A 295 24.06 -17.16 13.69
N GLY A 296 22.77 -16.80 13.64
CA GLY A 296 22.06 -16.40 12.43
C GLY A 296 21.52 -17.56 11.60
N THR A 297 21.76 -18.83 11.98
CA THR A 297 21.24 -19.98 11.24
C THR A 297 19.72 -20.13 11.41
N LEU A 298 19.03 -20.47 10.33
CA LEU A 298 17.58 -20.70 10.37
C LEU A 298 17.27 -21.94 11.22
N LEU A 299 16.37 -21.77 12.18
CA LEU A 299 15.84 -22.85 13.01
C LEU A 299 14.57 -23.44 12.38
N PRO A 300 14.22 -24.71 12.64
CA PRO A 300 12.98 -25.33 12.17
C PRO A 300 11.76 -24.81 12.95
N LEU A 301 11.66 -23.49 13.07
CA LEU A 301 10.64 -22.76 13.82
C LEU A 301 10.07 -21.62 12.97
N PHE A 302 8.82 -21.29 13.22
CA PHE A 302 8.16 -20.14 12.66
C PHE A 302 7.18 -19.53 13.65
N VAL A 303 6.82 -18.25 13.46
CA VAL A 303 5.76 -17.63 14.23
C VAL A 303 4.66 -17.14 13.29
N ALA A 304 3.43 -17.57 13.56
CA ALA A 304 2.21 -17.03 12.99
C ALA A 304 1.60 -16.01 13.95
N VAL A 305 1.01 -14.94 13.42
CA VAL A 305 0.26 -13.96 14.22
C VAL A 305 -1.23 -14.13 13.90
N ASN A 306 -1.99 -14.53 14.90
CA ASN A 306 -3.43 -14.67 14.82
C ASN A 306 -4.13 -13.37 15.18
N ASN A 307 -5.31 -13.17 14.60
CA ASN A 307 -6.18 -12.02 14.89
C ASN A 307 -7.11 -12.30 16.08
N THR A 308 -6.67 -13.05 17.05
CA THR A 308 -7.46 -13.33 18.27
C THR A 308 -6.58 -14.00 19.32
N LYS A 309 -6.91 -13.82 20.60
CA LYS A 309 -6.30 -14.59 21.67
C LYS A 309 -6.63 -16.07 21.49
N ILE A 310 -5.62 -16.91 21.65
CA ILE A 310 -5.71 -18.36 21.50
C ILE A 310 -5.63 -19.00 22.89
N ASP A 311 -6.61 -19.83 23.21
CA ASP A 311 -6.63 -20.58 24.50
C ASP A 311 -5.82 -21.86 24.38
N ASP A 312 -5.92 -22.59 23.26
CA ASP A 312 -5.12 -23.78 22.97
C ASP A 312 -4.05 -23.49 21.93
N LEU A 313 -2.87 -23.10 22.40
CA LEU A 313 -1.71 -22.80 21.55
C LEU A 313 -1.22 -24.04 20.78
N SER A 314 -1.37 -25.25 21.34
CA SER A 314 -0.91 -26.48 20.71
C SER A 314 -1.76 -26.83 19.48
N LEU A 315 -3.07 -26.66 19.58
CA LEU A 315 -4.00 -26.86 18.50
C LEU A 315 -3.77 -25.84 17.37
N ALA A 316 -3.60 -24.56 17.72
CA ALA A 316 -3.33 -23.51 16.74
C ALA A 316 -1.98 -23.74 16.02
N ALA A 317 -0.91 -24.07 16.77
CA ALA A 317 0.39 -24.40 16.21
C ALA A 317 0.30 -25.60 15.25
N SER A 318 -0.41 -26.67 15.64
CA SER A 318 -0.64 -27.84 14.79
C SER A 318 -1.36 -27.49 13.47
N GLY A 319 -2.34 -26.57 13.53
CA GLY A 319 -3.02 -26.06 12.34
C GLY A 319 -2.06 -25.36 11.38
N HIS A 320 -1.26 -24.42 11.88
CA HIS A 320 -0.26 -23.71 11.09
C HIS A 320 0.84 -24.64 10.57
N GLN A 321 1.32 -25.58 11.37
CA GLN A 321 2.32 -26.59 10.97
C GLN A 321 1.83 -27.42 9.79
N ARG A 322 0.57 -27.86 9.79
CA ARG A 322 -0.01 -28.65 8.69
C ARG A 322 -0.02 -27.87 7.38
N VAL A 323 -0.42 -26.60 7.41
CA VAL A 323 -0.44 -25.74 6.22
C VAL A 323 0.98 -25.52 5.68
N LEU A 324 1.91 -25.15 6.57
CA LEU A 324 3.30 -24.92 6.17
C LEU A 324 3.95 -26.19 5.63
N ARG A 325 3.71 -27.35 6.29
CA ARG A 325 4.25 -28.64 5.86
C ARG A 325 3.88 -28.98 4.42
N ALA A 326 2.62 -28.79 4.03
CA ALA A 326 2.17 -29.07 2.67
C ALA A 326 2.98 -28.25 1.65
N ARG A 327 3.18 -26.95 1.92
CA ARG A 327 3.97 -26.07 1.05
C ARG A 327 5.46 -26.44 1.00
N LEU A 328 6.02 -26.86 2.13
CA LEU A 328 7.43 -27.27 2.18
C LEU A 328 7.67 -28.63 1.52
N GLU A 329 6.71 -29.57 1.57
CA GLU A 329 6.77 -30.83 0.81
C GLU A 329 6.79 -30.56 -0.71
N ASP A 330 5.90 -29.67 -1.19
CA ASP A 330 5.89 -29.25 -2.59
C ASP A 330 7.24 -28.61 -2.99
N GLY A 331 7.74 -27.68 -2.16
CA GLY A 331 9.03 -27.05 -2.37
C GLY A 331 10.19 -28.05 -2.42
N LEU A 332 10.22 -29.02 -1.52
CA LEU A 332 11.26 -30.05 -1.48
C LEU A 332 11.18 -30.97 -2.72
N PHE A 333 9.97 -31.29 -3.15
CA PHE A 333 9.75 -32.06 -4.38
C PHE A 333 10.31 -31.31 -5.60
N PHE A 334 9.91 -30.05 -5.79
CA PHE A 334 10.38 -29.23 -6.90
C PHE A 334 11.89 -29.03 -6.88
N TYR A 335 12.48 -28.73 -5.72
CA TYR A 335 13.91 -28.57 -5.57
C TYR A 335 14.70 -29.83 -5.99
N ASN A 336 14.24 -31.00 -5.56
CA ASN A 336 14.89 -32.27 -5.90
C ASN A 336 14.67 -32.65 -7.38
N ASP A 337 13.52 -32.31 -7.95
CA ASP A 337 13.25 -32.57 -9.37
C ASP A 337 14.07 -31.66 -10.30
N ASP A 338 14.12 -30.37 -9.96
CA ASP A 338 14.89 -29.39 -10.72
C ASP A 338 16.39 -29.73 -10.78
N ARG A 339 16.96 -30.28 -9.71
CA ARG A 339 18.38 -30.68 -9.62
C ARG A 339 18.75 -31.89 -10.46
N LYS A 340 17.80 -32.64 -11.01
CA LYS A 340 18.07 -33.76 -11.90
C LYS A 340 18.61 -33.34 -13.26
N ARG A 341 18.44 -32.07 -13.62
CA ARG A 341 18.82 -31.53 -14.91
C ARG A 341 19.55 -30.20 -14.75
N PRO A 342 20.80 -30.11 -15.28
CA PRO A 342 21.57 -28.86 -15.19
C PRO A 342 20.88 -27.66 -15.84
N LEU A 343 21.16 -26.45 -15.31
CA LEU A 343 20.65 -25.19 -15.88
C LEU A 343 21.01 -25.01 -17.35
N ALA A 344 22.24 -25.38 -17.73
CA ALA A 344 22.72 -25.25 -19.11
C ALA A 344 21.85 -26.01 -20.11
N ASP A 345 21.37 -27.19 -19.72
CA ASP A 345 20.53 -28.04 -20.58
C ASP A 345 19.11 -27.49 -20.77
N ARG A 346 18.71 -26.55 -19.91
CA ARG A 346 17.39 -25.85 -19.98
C ARG A 346 17.44 -24.67 -20.95
N CYS A 347 18.61 -24.04 -21.17
CA CYS A 347 18.70 -22.79 -21.94
C CYS A 347 18.01 -22.83 -23.31
N PRO A 348 18.09 -23.91 -24.14
CA PRO A 348 17.37 -23.97 -25.41
C PRO A 348 15.85 -23.88 -25.28
N GLU A 349 15.28 -24.33 -24.15
CA GLU A 349 13.83 -24.32 -23.90
C GLU A 349 13.28 -22.92 -23.57
N LEU A 350 14.14 -21.92 -23.31
CA LEU A 350 13.76 -20.50 -23.24
C LEU A 350 13.06 -20.02 -24.52
N GLN A 351 13.16 -20.78 -25.60
CA GLN A 351 12.38 -20.58 -26.84
C GLN A 351 10.87 -20.68 -26.57
N GLY A 352 10.44 -21.45 -25.57
CA GLY A 352 9.02 -21.61 -25.19
C GLY A 352 8.46 -20.44 -24.40
N ILE A 353 9.29 -19.56 -23.86
CA ILE A 353 8.86 -18.37 -23.08
C ILE A 353 8.87 -17.14 -23.99
N VAL A 354 7.72 -16.51 -24.18
CA VAL A 354 7.61 -15.23 -24.89
C VAL A 354 8.14 -14.12 -24.00
N PHE A 355 9.17 -13.39 -24.45
CA PHE A 355 9.60 -12.17 -23.77
C PHE A 355 8.65 -11.01 -24.12
N GLN A 356 8.51 -10.75 -25.41
CA GLN A 356 7.57 -9.75 -25.93
C GLN A 356 7.25 -10.13 -27.40
N ASN A 357 5.98 -10.01 -27.80
CA ASN A 357 5.49 -10.52 -29.10
C ASN A 357 6.30 -10.07 -30.33
N LYS A 358 6.79 -8.83 -30.32
CA LYS A 358 7.58 -8.25 -31.43
C LYS A 358 9.10 -8.43 -31.24
N LEU A 359 9.56 -8.68 -30.02
CA LEU A 359 10.98 -8.85 -29.69
C LEU A 359 11.38 -10.32 -29.56
N GLY A 360 10.42 -11.24 -29.66
CA GLY A 360 10.63 -12.67 -29.67
C GLY A 360 10.62 -13.33 -28.30
N THR A 361 11.32 -14.45 -28.21
CA THR A 361 11.34 -15.32 -27.03
C THR A 361 12.41 -14.91 -26.02
N MET A 362 12.36 -15.51 -24.83
CA MET A 362 13.40 -15.34 -23.81
C MET A 362 14.75 -15.87 -24.29
N LEU A 363 14.78 -16.92 -25.14
CA LEU A 363 16.02 -17.38 -25.80
C LEU A 363 16.61 -16.27 -26.67
N ALA A 364 15.80 -15.65 -27.53
CA ALA A 364 16.27 -14.57 -28.40
C ALA A 364 16.81 -13.38 -27.59
N LYS A 365 16.14 -13.05 -26.43
CA LYS A 365 16.64 -12.06 -25.49
C LYS A 365 17.99 -12.47 -24.90
N SER A 366 18.14 -13.70 -24.43
CA SER A 366 19.41 -14.21 -23.89
C SER A 366 20.55 -14.13 -24.90
N GLU A 367 20.29 -14.46 -26.16
CA GLU A 367 21.27 -14.33 -27.23
C GLU A 367 21.74 -12.89 -27.49
N ARG A 368 20.80 -11.91 -27.40
CA ARG A 368 21.17 -10.49 -27.48
C ARG A 368 21.94 -10.05 -26.25
N MET A 369 21.53 -10.49 -25.05
CA MET A 369 22.25 -10.22 -23.80
C MET A 369 23.69 -10.74 -23.85
N ILE A 370 23.93 -11.94 -24.33
CA ILE A 370 25.28 -12.52 -24.48
C ILE A 370 26.17 -11.65 -25.39
N LYS A 371 25.63 -11.15 -26.50
CA LYS A 371 26.37 -10.24 -27.41
C LYS A 371 26.67 -8.90 -26.73
N LEU A 372 25.68 -8.29 -26.12
CA LEU A 372 25.84 -7.00 -25.43
C LEU A 372 26.79 -7.09 -24.23
N ALA A 373 26.60 -8.08 -23.37
CA ALA A 373 27.46 -8.30 -22.22
C ALA A 373 28.89 -8.63 -22.64
N GLY A 374 29.08 -9.47 -23.69
CA GLY A 374 30.38 -9.74 -24.23
C GLY A 374 31.09 -8.51 -24.83
N PHE A 375 30.34 -7.59 -25.46
CA PHE A 375 30.87 -6.31 -25.96
C PHE A 375 31.29 -5.39 -24.78
N LEU A 376 30.43 -5.27 -23.76
CA LEU A 376 30.75 -4.49 -22.56
C LEU A 376 31.99 -5.03 -21.86
N ALA A 377 32.05 -6.36 -21.68
CA ALA A 377 33.22 -7.00 -21.06
C ALA A 377 34.50 -6.78 -21.87
N GLN A 378 34.46 -6.89 -23.20
CA GLN A 378 35.64 -6.65 -24.06
C GLN A 378 36.18 -5.24 -23.86
N THR A 379 35.33 -4.27 -23.57
CA THR A 379 35.71 -2.85 -23.43
C THR A 379 36.17 -2.51 -22.00
N ILE A 380 35.51 -3.08 -20.99
CA ILE A 380 35.66 -2.67 -19.59
C ILE A 380 36.57 -3.64 -18.82
N ALA A 381 36.44 -4.95 -19.07
CA ALA A 381 37.13 -6.01 -18.33
C ALA A 381 37.37 -7.23 -19.26
N PRO A 382 38.31 -7.15 -20.22
CA PRO A 382 38.54 -8.18 -21.23
C PRO A 382 38.80 -9.58 -20.65
N ASP A 383 39.45 -9.65 -19.49
CA ASP A 383 39.78 -10.91 -18.80
C ASP A 383 38.52 -11.65 -18.26
N LEU A 384 37.40 -10.94 -18.06
CA LEU A 384 36.15 -11.50 -17.58
C LEU A 384 35.19 -11.90 -18.74
N LYS A 385 35.57 -11.71 -19.99
CA LYS A 385 34.68 -11.84 -21.16
C LYS A 385 33.96 -13.17 -21.22
N GLU A 386 34.70 -14.26 -21.01
CA GLU A 386 34.13 -15.61 -21.11
C GLU A 386 33.21 -15.94 -19.94
N ASP A 387 33.57 -15.50 -18.72
CA ASP A 387 32.71 -15.65 -17.54
C ASP A 387 31.43 -14.79 -17.68
N VAL A 388 31.52 -13.55 -18.19
CA VAL A 388 30.34 -12.71 -18.49
C VAL A 388 29.40 -13.37 -19.48
N LYS A 389 29.93 -13.98 -20.56
CA LYS A 389 29.12 -14.73 -21.53
C LYS A 389 28.45 -15.94 -20.87
N ARG A 390 29.18 -16.65 -19.98
CA ARG A 390 28.63 -17.79 -19.25
C ARG A 390 27.47 -17.36 -18.35
N VAL A 391 27.65 -16.30 -17.58
CA VAL A 391 26.55 -15.71 -16.77
C VAL A 391 25.35 -15.35 -17.63
N ALA A 392 25.55 -14.61 -18.73
CA ALA A 392 24.46 -14.21 -19.63
C ALA A 392 23.73 -15.42 -20.27
N THR A 393 24.44 -16.55 -20.52
CA THR A 393 23.84 -17.77 -21.02
C THR A 393 22.90 -18.42 -20.01
N LEU A 394 23.32 -18.47 -18.73
CA LEU A 394 22.58 -19.14 -17.66
C LEU A 394 21.53 -18.26 -16.98
N ALA A 395 21.65 -16.93 -17.11
CA ALA A 395 20.94 -15.93 -16.31
C ALA A 395 19.41 -16.06 -16.28
N LYS A 396 18.80 -16.65 -17.28
CA LYS A 396 17.34 -16.81 -17.39
C LYS A 396 16.88 -18.27 -17.35
N ALA A 397 17.80 -19.22 -17.19
CA ALA A 397 17.47 -20.64 -17.27
C ALA A 397 16.62 -21.13 -16.10
N ASP A 398 16.71 -20.48 -14.95
CA ASP A 398 15.91 -20.78 -13.76
C ASP A 398 14.41 -20.46 -13.91
N LEU A 399 14.03 -19.62 -14.87
CA LEU A 399 12.62 -19.39 -15.24
C LEU A 399 11.89 -20.66 -15.71
N LEU A 400 12.64 -21.69 -16.12
CA LEU A 400 12.14 -22.99 -16.56
C LEU A 400 12.09 -24.02 -15.44
N THR A 401 12.45 -23.65 -14.23
CA THR A 401 12.43 -24.55 -13.07
C THR A 401 11.06 -24.53 -12.41
N ALA A 402 10.67 -25.68 -11.85
CA ALA A 402 9.41 -25.79 -11.13
C ALA A 402 9.40 -24.88 -9.88
N MET A 403 10.56 -24.74 -9.24
CA MET A 403 10.72 -23.87 -8.07
C MET A 403 10.42 -22.40 -8.41
N VAL A 404 10.96 -21.84 -9.49
CA VAL A 404 10.67 -20.45 -9.90
C VAL A 404 9.25 -20.32 -10.45
N GLY A 405 8.70 -21.36 -11.04
CA GLY A 405 7.29 -21.41 -11.45
C GLY A 405 6.32 -21.26 -10.28
N GLU A 406 6.60 -21.91 -9.15
CA GLU A 406 5.79 -21.81 -7.91
C GLU A 406 6.13 -20.53 -7.10
N PHE A 407 7.41 -20.14 -7.06
CA PHE A 407 7.93 -19.00 -6.31
C PHE A 407 8.65 -18.01 -7.24
N PRO A 408 7.92 -17.18 -8.00
CA PRO A 408 8.54 -16.25 -8.97
C PRO A 408 9.53 -15.25 -8.37
N SER A 409 9.37 -14.90 -7.10
CA SER A 409 10.29 -14.03 -6.36
C SER A 409 11.68 -14.66 -6.13
N LEU A 410 11.82 -15.97 -6.34
CA LEU A 410 13.11 -16.68 -6.24
C LEU A 410 13.90 -16.70 -7.56
N GLN A 411 13.41 -16.07 -8.62
CA GLN A 411 14.18 -15.95 -9.86
C GLN A 411 15.53 -15.26 -9.60
N GLY A 412 16.59 -15.76 -10.22
CA GLY A 412 17.97 -15.35 -9.96
C GLY A 412 18.56 -16.05 -8.74
N ILE A 413 17.87 -16.08 -7.60
CA ILE A 413 18.31 -16.80 -6.40
C ILE A 413 18.42 -18.31 -6.70
N MET A 414 17.37 -18.90 -7.28
CA MET A 414 17.41 -20.31 -7.67
C MET A 414 18.39 -20.55 -8.82
N GLY A 415 18.58 -19.57 -9.70
CA GLY A 415 19.64 -19.59 -10.69
C GLY A 415 21.03 -19.74 -10.06
N ARG A 416 21.33 -18.98 -9.01
CA ARG A 416 22.57 -19.11 -8.21
C ARG A 416 22.68 -20.49 -7.55
N VAL A 417 21.62 -20.92 -6.88
CA VAL A 417 21.60 -22.19 -6.13
C VAL A 417 21.84 -23.38 -7.07
N TYR A 418 21.15 -23.43 -8.21
CA TYR A 418 21.32 -24.51 -9.16
C TYR A 418 22.65 -24.44 -9.91
N ALA A 419 23.16 -23.23 -10.23
CA ALA A 419 24.47 -23.07 -10.81
C ALA A 419 25.59 -23.62 -9.88
N LEU A 420 25.51 -23.35 -8.58
CA LEU A 420 26.43 -23.94 -7.59
C LEU A 420 26.31 -25.46 -7.53
N HIS A 421 25.08 -25.99 -7.59
CA HIS A 421 24.86 -27.43 -7.64
C HIS A 421 25.46 -28.08 -8.89
N ASP A 422 25.38 -27.38 -10.03
CA ASP A 422 25.94 -27.81 -11.32
C ASP A 422 27.46 -27.59 -11.42
N ALA A 423 28.12 -27.25 -10.32
CA ALA A 423 29.56 -26.99 -10.22
C ALA A 423 30.07 -25.83 -11.09
N GLU A 424 29.22 -24.84 -11.38
CA GLU A 424 29.66 -23.56 -11.93
C GLU A 424 30.56 -22.81 -10.94
N LYS A 425 31.43 -21.93 -11.45
CA LYS A 425 32.25 -21.06 -10.57
C LYS A 425 31.36 -20.24 -9.63
N PRO A 426 31.71 -20.10 -8.33
CA PRO A 426 30.92 -19.32 -7.39
C PRO A 426 30.64 -17.89 -7.85
N GLU A 427 31.58 -17.24 -8.54
CA GLU A 427 31.45 -15.89 -9.07
C GLU A 427 30.41 -15.84 -10.22
N ILE A 428 30.32 -16.88 -11.05
CA ILE A 428 29.30 -17.02 -12.10
C ILE A 428 27.93 -17.20 -11.44
N ALA A 429 27.84 -18.11 -10.49
CA ALA A 429 26.59 -18.37 -9.78
C ALA A 429 26.07 -17.11 -9.08
N GLN A 430 26.94 -16.40 -8.36
CA GLN A 430 26.57 -15.14 -7.70
C GLN A 430 26.10 -14.06 -8.69
N ALA A 431 26.77 -13.94 -9.83
CA ALA A 431 26.40 -12.98 -10.87
C ALA A 431 25.06 -13.29 -11.54
N ILE A 432 24.63 -14.58 -11.56
CA ILE A 432 23.29 -14.98 -12.03
C ILE A 432 22.19 -14.34 -11.13
N GLU A 433 22.38 -14.30 -9.83
CA GLU A 433 21.45 -13.61 -8.95
C GLU A 433 21.56 -12.09 -9.09
N GLU A 434 22.78 -11.57 -9.05
CA GLU A 434 23.03 -10.11 -9.00
C GLU A 434 22.58 -9.37 -10.26
N HIS A 435 22.46 -10.03 -11.43
CA HIS A 435 22.05 -9.32 -12.64
C HIS A 435 20.61 -8.76 -12.57
N TYR A 436 19.78 -9.24 -11.64
CA TYR A 436 18.47 -8.67 -11.38
C TYR A 436 18.50 -7.42 -10.50
N LEU A 437 19.63 -7.14 -9.83
CA LEU A 437 19.77 -5.97 -8.95
C LEU A 437 20.00 -4.67 -9.76
N PRO A 438 19.49 -3.51 -9.34
CA PRO A 438 18.54 -3.33 -8.26
C PRO A 438 17.12 -3.79 -8.68
N VAL A 439 16.38 -4.41 -7.76
CA VAL A 439 15.00 -4.86 -8.01
C VAL A 439 14.01 -3.67 -7.97
N ARG A 440 14.40 -2.60 -7.29
CA ARG A 440 13.60 -1.36 -7.15
C ARG A 440 14.51 -0.14 -7.06
N ALA A 441 13.98 1.03 -7.32
CA ALA A 441 14.71 2.29 -7.14
C ALA A 441 15.23 2.41 -5.70
N GLY A 442 16.53 2.76 -5.55
CA GLY A 442 17.22 2.84 -4.27
C GLY A 442 17.54 1.48 -3.62
N GLY A 443 17.29 0.36 -4.31
CA GLY A 443 17.65 -0.99 -3.84
C GLY A 443 19.15 -1.28 -3.95
N GLU A 444 19.55 -2.47 -3.46
CA GLU A 444 20.93 -2.95 -3.57
C GLU A 444 21.34 -3.07 -5.03
N ILE A 445 22.58 -2.70 -5.31
CA ILE A 445 23.21 -2.83 -6.63
C ILE A 445 24.09 -4.08 -6.69
N PRO A 446 24.41 -4.64 -7.88
CA PRO A 446 25.36 -5.73 -8.02
C PRO A 446 26.68 -5.40 -7.33
N ARG A 447 27.22 -6.35 -6.57
CA ARG A 447 28.52 -6.22 -5.92
C ARG A 447 29.66 -6.66 -6.85
N SER A 448 29.37 -7.61 -7.73
CA SER A 448 30.34 -8.11 -8.71
C SER A 448 30.25 -7.35 -10.03
N LEU A 449 31.39 -7.16 -10.70
CA LEU A 449 31.43 -6.60 -12.05
C LEU A 449 30.75 -7.53 -13.06
N LEU A 450 30.82 -8.84 -12.86
CA LEU A 450 30.10 -9.84 -13.67
C LEU A 450 28.59 -9.61 -13.66
N GLY A 451 27.99 -9.51 -12.46
CA GLY A 451 26.56 -9.25 -12.30
C GLY A 451 26.16 -7.89 -12.86
N ALA A 452 26.99 -6.86 -12.66
CA ALA A 452 26.75 -5.52 -13.18
C ALA A 452 26.71 -5.47 -14.71
N LEU A 453 27.68 -6.08 -15.39
CA LEU A 453 27.77 -6.09 -16.85
C LEU A 453 26.58 -6.82 -17.48
N VAL A 454 26.19 -7.98 -16.93
CA VAL A 454 25.03 -8.74 -17.42
C VAL A 454 23.72 -8.00 -17.10
N GLY A 455 23.61 -7.41 -15.92
CA GLY A 455 22.45 -6.60 -15.53
C GLY A 455 22.24 -5.35 -16.40
N ILE A 456 23.34 -4.68 -16.80
CA ILE A 456 23.29 -3.56 -17.76
C ILE A 456 22.85 -4.08 -19.13
N ALA A 457 23.39 -5.21 -19.61
CA ALA A 457 23.02 -5.78 -20.90
C ALA A 457 21.54 -6.17 -20.95
N ASP A 458 20.98 -6.76 -19.89
CA ASP A 458 19.58 -7.13 -19.78
C ASP A 458 18.66 -5.90 -19.86
N ARG A 459 18.99 -4.85 -19.12
CA ARG A 459 18.21 -3.59 -19.11
C ARG A 459 18.30 -2.83 -20.42
N LEU A 460 19.50 -2.77 -21.02
CA LEU A 460 19.69 -2.12 -22.33
C LEU A 460 18.90 -2.85 -23.42
N ASP A 461 18.93 -4.20 -23.45
CA ASP A 461 18.13 -4.97 -24.41
C ASP A 461 16.63 -4.66 -24.25
N THR A 462 16.15 -4.62 -23.03
CA THR A 462 14.73 -4.30 -22.75
C THR A 462 14.38 -2.88 -23.18
N LEU A 463 15.15 -1.89 -22.73
CA LEU A 463 14.86 -0.46 -23.01
C LEU A 463 14.92 -0.18 -24.52
N VAL A 464 16.01 -0.56 -25.17
CA VAL A 464 16.20 -0.30 -26.61
C VAL A 464 15.15 -1.07 -27.42
N GLY A 465 14.87 -2.32 -27.04
CA GLY A 465 13.84 -3.13 -27.68
C GLY A 465 12.45 -2.50 -27.58
N CYS A 466 12.01 -2.09 -26.40
CA CYS A 466 10.70 -1.45 -26.20
C CYS A 466 10.58 -0.17 -27.00
N PHE A 467 11.59 0.69 -26.98
CA PHE A 467 11.56 1.92 -27.80
C PHE A 467 11.53 1.64 -29.30
N ALA A 468 12.28 0.63 -29.76
CA ALA A 468 12.32 0.24 -31.17
C ALA A 468 10.96 -0.25 -31.72
N ILE A 469 10.15 -0.88 -30.87
CA ILE A 469 8.79 -1.33 -31.25
C ILE A 469 7.70 -0.28 -31.00
N GLY A 470 8.10 0.92 -30.52
CA GLY A 470 7.20 2.05 -30.29
C GLY A 470 6.51 2.08 -28.93
N GLU A 471 6.85 1.16 -28.02
CA GLU A 471 6.36 1.18 -26.64
C GLU A 471 7.15 2.22 -25.84
N LYS A 472 6.47 3.31 -25.49
CA LYS A 472 7.06 4.41 -24.71
C LYS A 472 6.31 4.54 -23.40
N PRO A 473 7.02 4.72 -22.27
CA PRO A 473 6.37 4.97 -21.00
C PRO A 473 5.54 6.24 -21.05
N THR A 474 4.34 6.20 -20.48
CA THR A 474 3.40 7.34 -20.43
C THR A 474 3.09 7.68 -18.99
N GLY A 475 3.65 8.79 -18.49
CA GLY A 475 3.44 9.23 -17.10
C GLY A 475 3.92 8.18 -16.09
N ASN A 476 3.04 7.75 -15.19
CA ASN A 476 3.35 6.76 -14.15
C ASN A 476 3.10 5.30 -14.59
N LYS A 477 2.77 5.06 -15.84
CA LYS A 477 2.60 3.71 -16.39
C LYS A 477 3.88 3.29 -17.10
N ASP A 478 4.47 2.22 -16.60
CA ASP A 478 5.51 1.51 -17.30
C ASP A 478 4.90 0.74 -18.48
N ALA A 479 5.58 0.72 -19.60
CA ALA A 479 5.10 0.07 -20.81
C ALA A 479 5.29 -1.46 -20.77
#